data_90692a2410602fda70319eac7d13c0ff
#
_entry.id   90692a2410602fda70319eac7d13c0ff
#
_cell.length_a   1.000
_cell.length_b   1.000
_cell.length_c   1.000
_cell.angle_alpha   90.00
_cell.angle_beta   90.00
_cell.angle_gamma   90.00
#
_symmetry.space_group_name_H-M   'P 1'
#
loop_
_entity.id
_entity.type
_entity.pdbx_description
1 polymer ?
#
loop_
_entity_poly.entity_id
_entity_poly.type
_entity_poly.pdbx_seq_one_letter_code
_entity_poly.pdbx_strand_id
1 'polypeptide(L)'
;MNPNQKIITIGSISLTLAAMCFLMQTAILVTNVTLHFNQCECHYPPNNQVILCEPTIIERNTTKIVYLTNTTIEREKCPKLAEYRNWSKPQCKITGFAPFSKDNSIRLSAGGDIWVTREPYVSCDPDKCYQFALGQGTTLNNRHSNDTFHDRTPYRTLLMNELGIPFHLGTKQVCIAWSSSSCHDGKAWLHVCITGHDENATASIIYNGRLVDSIGSWSKKILRTQESECVCINGTCTVVMTDGSASGRADTKILFIEEGKIIHISPLIGTAQHVEECSCYPRYPGVRCICRDNWKGSNRPVVDINVKDYSIISSYVCSGLVGDTPRIDDKSSSSNCLNPNNEKGEHGVKGWAXDDGKDIWMGRTINESLRYGYETFKVIEGWSKSNSKLQINRQVIVEKSNRSGYSGIFSVESKSCINRCFYVELIRGRKQETAVWWTSNSIVVFCGTSGTYGTGSWPDGADINLMPV
;
A
#
# COMPACT_ATOMS: atom_id res chain seq x y z
N MET A 1 13.69 -14.08 21.66
CA MET A 1 15.00 -13.88 22.31
C MET A 1 15.10 -12.44 22.75
N ASN A 2 15.29 -12.24 24.01
CA ASN A 2 15.33 -10.90 24.60
C ASN A 2 16.74 -10.34 24.42
N PRO A 3 16.95 -9.30 23.64
CA PRO A 3 18.31 -8.89 23.25
C PRO A 3 19.07 -8.04 24.26
N ASN A 4 18.59 -7.93 25.48
CA ASN A 4 19.06 -6.85 26.32
C ASN A 4 19.79 -7.28 27.61
N GLN A 5 20.51 -8.39 27.54
CA GLN A 5 21.41 -8.67 28.68
C GLN A 5 22.86 -8.54 28.23
N LYS A 6 23.42 -7.38 28.39
CA LYS A 6 24.88 -7.26 28.29
C LYS A 6 25.47 -7.43 29.68
N ILE A 7 26.17 -8.50 29.88
CA ILE A 7 26.90 -8.77 31.11
C ILE A 7 28.29 -8.17 30.95
N ILE A 8 28.58 -7.20 31.76
CA ILE A 8 29.93 -6.67 31.77
C ILE A 8 30.62 -7.30 32.97
N THR A 9 31.57 -8.17 32.68
CA THR A 9 32.37 -8.80 33.71
C THR A 9 33.63 -7.94 33.87
N ILE A 10 33.77 -7.35 35.05
CA ILE A 10 34.94 -6.56 35.35
C ILE A 10 35.89 -7.50 36.10
N GLY A 11 36.93 -7.87 35.40
CA GLY A 11 37.93 -8.75 35.98
C GLY A 11 38.82 -8.02 36.99
N SER A 12 39.56 -8.81 37.78
CA SER A 12 40.43 -8.29 38.82
C SER A 12 41.47 -7.32 38.26
N ILE A 13 41.43 -6.13 38.75
CA ILE A 13 42.45 -5.12 38.39
C ILE A 13 43.53 -5.19 39.44
N SER A 14 44.70 -5.58 39.05
CA SER A 14 45.83 -5.64 39.96
C SER A 14 46.38 -4.23 40.21
N LEU A 15 46.99 -4.08 41.31
CA LEU A 15 47.31 -2.81 41.94
C LEU A 15 48.43 -1.98 41.30
N THR A 16 48.72 -2.17 40.06
CA THR A 16 49.72 -1.30 39.43
C THR A 16 49.08 -0.02 38.90
N LEU A 17 48.09 0.48 39.61
CA LEU A 17 47.29 1.53 39.09
C LEU A 17 47.38 2.84 39.86
N ALA A 18 48.54 3.07 40.46
CA ALA A 18 48.73 4.37 41.10
C ALA A 18 48.77 5.55 40.12
N ALA A 19 48.95 5.24 38.82
CA ALA A 19 49.03 6.31 37.84
C ALA A 19 47.68 6.69 37.19
N MET A 20 46.67 5.88 37.40
CA MET A 20 45.40 6.18 36.81
C MET A 20 44.40 6.83 37.77
N CYS A 21 44.78 7.01 38.99
CA CYS A 21 43.87 7.61 39.96
C CYS A 21 43.63 9.10 39.80
N PHE A 22 44.36 9.74 38.87
CA PHE A 22 44.22 11.18 38.72
C PHE A 22 43.15 11.59 37.76
N LEU A 23 42.56 10.64 37.07
CA LEU A 23 41.58 10.98 36.04
C LEU A 23 40.18 10.51 36.37
N MET A 24 40.00 9.85 37.48
CA MET A 24 38.66 9.40 37.83
C MET A 24 38.29 9.87 39.23
N GLN A 25 37.23 10.56 39.24
CA GLN A 25 36.74 11.03 40.51
C GLN A 25 36.02 9.96 41.29
N THR A 26 36.38 8.70 41.13
CA THR A 26 35.88 7.69 41.99
C THR A 26 36.14 6.36 41.42
N ALA A 27 36.61 5.49 42.13
CA ALA A 27 36.67 4.32 41.75
C ALA A 27 36.66 3.36 42.60
N ILE A 28 36.55 2.45 42.85
CA ILE A 28 36.65 1.42 42.81
C ILE A 28 36.79 0.15 43.06
N LEU A 29 36.63 -0.64 43.16
CA LEU A 29 36.74 -1.63 43.29
C LEU A 29 36.61 -2.78 43.39
N VAL A 30 36.71 -3.66 43.21
CA VAL A 30 36.55 -4.77 43.63
C VAL A 30 36.50 -6.05 43.05
N THR A 31 36.85 -6.99 43.29
CA THR A 31 36.87 -8.34 42.79
C THR A 31 35.50 -8.97 42.78
N ASN A 32 35.14 -9.50 41.62
CA ASN A 32 33.92 -10.34 41.47
C ASN A 32 32.58 -9.64 41.63
N VAL A 33 32.42 -8.51 40.95
CA VAL A 33 31.12 -7.87 40.83
C VAL A 33 30.63 -8.06 39.40
N THR A 34 29.51 -8.70 39.25
CA THR A 34 28.85 -8.82 37.96
C THR A 34 27.73 -7.80 37.92
N LEU A 35 27.84 -6.85 36.99
CA LEU A 35 26.85 -5.84 36.83
C LEU A 35 25.82 -6.34 35.79
N HIS A 36 24.62 -6.56 36.27
CA HIS A 36 23.49 -6.87 35.39
C HIS A 36 22.74 -5.60 35.15
N PHE A 37 22.67 -5.20 33.91
CA PHE A 37 21.79 -4.10 33.52
C PHE A 37 20.42 -4.69 33.25
N ASN A 38 19.53 -4.55 34.20
CA ASN A 38 18.13 -4.93 33.97
C ASN A 38 17.44 -3.82 33.21
N GLN A 39 16.83 -4.23 32.15
CA GLN A 39 15.88 -3.42 31.36
C GLN A 39 16.08 -1.92 31.41
N CYS A 40 16.76 -1.41 30.39
CA CYS A 40 16.74 0.02 30.14
C CYS A 40 15.33 0.43 29.76
N GLU A 41 14.71 1.31 30.52
CA GLU A 41 13.40 1.82 30.18
C GLU A 41 13.55 3.11 29.38
N CYS A 42 12.83 3.19 28.28
CA CYS A 42 12.77 4.40 27.48
C CYS A 42 11.71 5.31 28.07
N HIS A 43 12.12 6.50 28.51
CA HIS A 43 11.20 7.52 28.98
C HIS A 43 11.06 8.59 27.91
N TYR A 44 9.84 9.06 27.72
CA TYR A 44 9.52 10.02 26.66
C TYR A 44 8.96 11.31 27.27
N PRO A 45 9.84 12.14 27.87
CA PRO A 45 9.36 13.48 28.31
C PRO A 45 9.03 14.34 27.09
N PRO A 46 8.30 15.44 27.25
CA PRO A 46 7.70 16.17 26.12
C PRO A 46 8.65 16.57 25.00
N ASN A 47 9.94 16.71 25.25
CA ASN A 47 10.85 17.22 24.23
C ASN A 47 12.11 16.42 24.00
N ASN A 48 12.37 15.36 24.77
CA ASN A 48 13.61 14.59 24.59
C ASN A 48 13.42 13.14 25.00
N GLN A 49 14.00 12.25 24.19
CA GLN A 49 14.04 10.84 24.53
C GLN A 49 15.22 10.57 25.44
N VAL A 50 14.98 10.07 26.62
CA VAL A 50 16.03 9.75 27.57
C VAL A 50 15.97 8.26 27.90
N ILE A 51 17.12 7.61 27.80
CA ILE A 51 17.26 6.22 28.21
C ILE A 51 17.75 6.22 29.65
N LEU A 52 16.95 5.69 30.53
CA LEU A 52 17.35 5.53 31.93
C LEU A 52 17.60 4.04 32.17
N CYS A 53 18.85 3.72 32.40
CA CYS A 53 19.27 2.36 32.75
C CYS A 53 19.68 2.37 34.22
N GLU A 54 18.94 1.68 35.06
CA GLU A 54 19.34 1.50 36.44
C GLU A 54 20.18 0.26 36.56
N PRO A 55 21.42 0.41 37.04
CA PRO A 55 22.26 -0.75 37.28
C PRO A 55 21.83 -1.45 38.56
N THR A 56 21.56 -2.73 38.48
CA THR A 56 21.34 -3.55 39.66
C THR A 56 22.64 -4.23 40.00
N ILE A 57 23.13 -3.95 41.18
CA ILE A 57 24.37 -4.51 41.66
C ILE A 57 24.03 -5.83 42.35
N ILE A 58 24.53 -6.94 41.80
CA ILE A 58 24.39 -8.23 42.44
C ILE A 58 25.70 -8.51 43.13
N GLU A 59 25.70 -8.42 44.46
CA GLU A 59 26.88 -8.73 45.24
C GLU A 59 27.07 -10.23 45.39
N ARG A 60 28.24 -10.69 45.03
CA ARG A 60 28.69 -12.02 45.43
C ARG A 60 29.88 -11.82 46.40
N ASN A 61 29.59 -12.05 47.64
CA ASN A 61 30.60 -12.30 48.68
C ASN A 61 31.40 -11.15 49.23
N THR A 62 31.03 -9.91 49.10
CA THR A 62 31.62 -8.86 49.91
C THR A 62 30.85 -7.55 49.82
N THR A 63 30.89 -6.86 50.92
CA THR A 63 30.23 -5.59 51.08
C THR A 63 31.02 -4.47 50.46
N LYS A 64 30.59 -3.95 49.31
CA LYS A 64 31.04 -2.60 48.99
C LYS A 64 30.27 -1.92 47.86
N ILE A 65 30.16 -0.64 48.01
CA ILE A 65 29.42 0.24 47.15
C ILE A 65 30.30 0.67 45.98
N VAL A 66 29.79 0.52 44.77
CA VAL A 66 30.51 0.94 43.57
C VAL A 66 29.75 2.09 42.95
N TYR A 67 30.43 3.21 42.80
CA TYR A 67 29.89 4.34 42.08
C TYR A 67 30.46 4.34 40.67
N LEU A 68 29.56 4.21 39.69
CA LEU A 68 29.96 4.26 38.30
C LEU A 68 29.61 5.62 37.74
N THR A 69 30.62 6.44 37.52
CA THR A 69 30.45 7.69 36.80
C THR A 69 31.13 7.56 35.45
N ASN A 70 30.39 7.85 34.41
CA ASN A 70 30.89 7.96 33.02
C ASN A 70 31.38 6.67 32.38
N THR A 71 30.61 5.63 32.45
CA THR A 71 30.82 4.53 31.50
C THR A 71 30.08 4.90 30.21
N THR A 72 30.83 4.99 29.14
CA THR A 72 30.21 5.10 27.81
C THR A 72 29.63 3.74 27.46
N ILE A 73 28.42 3.53 27.91
CA ILE A 73 27.63 2.40 27.40
C ILE A 73 27.15 2.84 26.03
N GLU A 74 27.42 2.04 25.01
CA GLU A 74 26.79 2.27 23.73
C GLU A 74 25.28 2.16 23.95
N ARG A 75 24.64 3.30 24.02
CA ARG A 75 23.21 3.36 24.26
C ARG A 75 22.49 2.97 22.99
N GLU A 76 21.81 1.86 23.04
CA GLU A 76 20.82 1.58 22.01
C GLU A 76 19.82 2.72 22.07
N LYS A 77 19.64 3.39 20.94
CA LYS A 77 18.67 4.48 20.87
C LYS A 77 17.29 3.95 21.19
N CYS A 78 16.57 4.68 22.01
CA CYS A 78 15.17 4.36 22.24
C CYS A 78 14.43 4.32 20.92
N PRO A 79 13.58 3.31 20.70
CA PRO A 79 12.74 3.33 19.50
C PRO A 79 11.84 4.56 19.53
N LYS A 80 11.67 5.14 18.36
CA LYS A 80 10.78 6.27 18.21
C LYS A 80 9.36 5.85 18.61
N LEU A 81 8.71 6.66 19.42
CA LEU A 81 7.32 6.38 19.78
C LEU A 81 6.46 6.44 18.53
N ALA A 82 5.64 5.42 18.33
CA ALA A 82 4.78 5.37 17.16
C ALA A 82 3.75 6.50 17.21
N GLU A 83 3.62 7.22 16.11
CA GLU A 83 2.69 8.34 15.97
C GLU A 83 1.83 8.12 14.74
N TYR A 84 0.63 8.71 14.75
CA TYR A 84 -0.20 8.68 13.56
C TYR A 84 0.44 9.52 12.45
N ARG A 85 0.37 9.01 11.22
CA ARG A 85 0.80 9.77 10.05
C ARG A 85 -0.20 10.89 9.78
N ASN A 86 0.31 12.07 9.43
CA ASN A 86 -0.58 13.15 9.01
C ASN A 86 -0.45 13.51 7.53
N TRP A 87 0.59 13.04 6.86
CA TRP A 87 0.81 13.28 5.43
C TRP A 87 0.85 14.76 5.06
N SER A 88 1.32 15.61 5.99
CA SER A 88 1.23 17.07 5.81
C SER A 88 2.33 17.66 4.94
N LYS A 89 3.35 16.88 4.61
CA LYS A 89 4.44 17.37 3.76
C LYS A 89 3.94 17.60 2.33
N PRO A 90 4.61 18.50 1.57
CA PRO A 90 4.19 18.71 0.18
C PRO A 90 4.52 17.50 -0.68
N GLN A 91 3.86 17.38 -1.82
CA GLN A 91 4.16 16.32 -2.78
C GLN A 91 5.55 16.52 -3.38
N CYS A 92 6.30 15.43 -3.50
CA CYS A 92 7.61 15.48 -4.15
C CYS A 92 7.46 15.87 -5.61
N LYS A 93 8.45 16.60 -6.12
CA LYS A 93 8.48 16.96 -7.53
C LYS A 93 8.61 15.68 -8.38
N ILE A 94 7.81 15.60 -9.44
CA ILE A 94 7.81 14.44 -10.33
C ILE A 94 8.16 14.90 -11.73
N THR A 95 9.21 14.31 -12.32
CA THR A 95 9.52 14.48 -13.73
C THR A 95 9.28 13.20 -14.51
N GLY A 96 9.12 12.09 -13.81
CA GLY A 96 8.84 10.79 -14.38
C GLY A 96 8.83 9.74 -13.29
N PHE A 97 8.84 8.48 -13.69
CA PHE A 97 8.78 7.36 -12.75
C PHE A 97 9.94 6.41 -13.01
N ALA A 98 10.56 5.92 -11.95
CA ALA A 98 11.68 5.00 -12.02
C ALA A 98 11.25 3.63 -11.48
N PRO A 99 11.76 2.53 -12.04
CA PRO A 99 11.42 1.21 -11.53
C PRO A 99 11.87 1.05 -10.08
N PHE A 100 11.04 0.41 -9.28
CA PHE A 100 11.28 0.25 -7.85
C PHE A 100 11.30 -1.21 -7.43
N SER A 101 10.38 -2.03 -7.96
CA SER A 101 10.32 -3.44 -7.58
C SER A 101 9.61 -4.25 -8.66
N LYS A 102 9.93 -5.55 -8.72
CA LYS A 102 9.28 -6.50 -9.61
C LYS A 102 9.40 -7.87 -8.96
N ASP A 103 8.29 -8.60 -8.83
CA ASP A 103 8.33 -9.83 -8.05
C ASP A 103 8.57 -11.08 -8.88
N ASN A 104 8.34 -11.06 -10.20
CA ASN A 104 8.55 -12.19 -11.09
C ASN A 104 7.83 -13.46 -10.64
N SER A 105 6.67 -13.33 -10.01
CA SER A 105 6.01 -14.50 -9.40
C SER A 105 5.59 -15.55 -10.41
N ILE A 106 5.15 -15.13 -11.60
CA ILE A 106 4.75 -16.12 -12.63
C ILE A 106 5.97 -16.95 -13.08
N ARG A 107 7.10 -16.31 -13.36
CA ARG A 107 8.32 -17.02 -13.71
C ARG A 107 8.72 -18.00 -12.62
N LEU A 108 8.66 -17.57 -11.37
CA LEU A 108 9.06 -18.40 -10.24
C LEU A 108 8.13 -19.59 -10.03
N SER A 109 6.88 -19.47 -10.49
CA SER A 109 5.90 -20.56 -10.40
C SER A 109 6.27 -21.76 -11.25
N ALA A 110 7.12 -21.59 -12.25
CA ALA A 110 7.58 -22.71 -13.08
C ALA A 110 8.39 -23.71 -12.27
N GLY A 111 9.07 -23.25 -11.21
CA GLY A 111 9.93 -24.13 -10.40
C GLY A 111 9.62 -24.09 -8.90
N GLY A 112 8.54 -23.46 -8.49
CA GLY A 112 8.22 -23.34 -7.08
C GLY A 112 6.74 -23.21 -6.82
N ASP A 113 6.37 -23.28 -5.56
CA ASP A 113 4.98 -23.16 -5.11
C ASP A 113 4.67 -21.71 -4.82
N ILE A 114 4.09 -21.02 -5.79
CA ILE A 114 3.71 -19.63 -5.70
C ILE A 114 2.17 -19.56 -5.82
N TRP A 115 1.55 -18.79 -4.91
CA TRP A 115 0.09 -18.66 -4.89
C TRP A 115 -0.43 -18.05 -6.19
N VAL A 116 -1.57 -18.54 -6.66
CA VAL A 116 -2.35 -17.89 -7.71
C VAL A 116 -3.02 -16.69 -7.10
N THR A 117 -2.88 -15.53 -7.72
CA THR A 117 -3.41 -14.28 -7.18
C THR A 117 -4.02 -13.41 -8.27
N ARG A 118 -4.83 -12.45 -7.86
CA ARG A 118 -5.25 -11.32 -8.68
C ARG A 118 -5.52 -10.12 -7.77
N GLU A 119 -5.70 -8.98 -8.38
CA GLU A 119 -5.99 -7.73 -7.70
C GLU A 119 -4.91 -7.37 -6.66
N PRO A 120 -3.63 -7.30 -7.10
CA PRO A 120 -2.57 -6.95 -6.17
C PRO A 120 -2.56 -5.46 -5.85
N TYR A 121 -1.95 -5.09 -4.74
CA TYR A 121 -1.66 -3.69 -4.46
C TYR A 121 -0.47 -3.59 -3.51
N VAL A 122 -0.03 -2.36 -3.29
CA VAL A 122 1.11 -2.05 -2.43
C VAL A 122 0.68 -1.02 -1.42
N SER A 123 1.13 -1.17 -0.20
CA SER A 123 0.96 -0.17 0.85
C SER A 123 2.15 -0.24 1.78
N CYS A 124 2.53 0.88 2.37
CA CYS A 124 3.74 0.96 3.18
C CYS A 124 3.41 1.35 4.61
N ASP A 125 4.12 0.73 5.57
CA ASP A 125 4.16 1.27 6.92
C ASP A 125 5.23 2.39 6.97
N PRO A 126 5.47 3.04 8.10
CA PRO A 126 6.48 4.12 8.12
C PRO A 126 7.90 3.69 7.73
N ASP A 127 8.20 2.39 7.79
CA ASP A 127 9.57 1.92 7.58
C ASP A 127 9.76 1.17 6.27
N LYS A 128 8.77 0.39 5.82
CA LYS A 128 8.93 -0.42 4.61
C LYS A 128 7.60 -0.66 3.92
N CYS A 129 7.70 -1.13 2.69
CA CYS A 129 6.53 -1.36 1.83
C CYS A 129 6.20 -2.84 1.75
N TYR A 130 4.94 -3.14 1.55
CA TYR A 130 4.41 -4.50 1.46
C TYR A 130 3.57 -4.64 0.21
N GLN A 131 3.61 -5.81 -0.37
CA GLN A 131 2.71 -6.14 -1.46
C GLN A 131 1.59 -7.04 -0.93
N PHE A 132 0.42 -6.80 -1.45
CA PHE A 132 -0.80 -7.52 -1.10
C PHE A 132 -1.39 -8.09 -2.38
N ALA A 133 -2.11 -9.17 -2.27
CA ALA A 133 -2.92 -9.67 -3.38
C ALA A 133 -3.99 -10.60 -2.84
N LEU A 134 -5.01 -10.83 -3.64
CA LEU A 134 -6.06 -11.78 -3.27
C LEU A 134 -5.72 -13.13 -3.89
N GLY A 135 -5.39 -14.08 -3.03
CA GLY A 135 -5.10 -15.46 -3.43
C GLY A 135 -6.35 -16.18 -3.89
N GLN A 136 -6.17 -17.29 -4.58
CA GLN A 136 -7.28 -18.12 -5.04
C GLN A 136 -7.35 -19.47 -4.31
N GLY A 137 -6.57 -19.61 -3.22
CA GLY A 137 -6.59 -20.81 -2.42
C GLY A 137 -5.76 -21.96 -2.97
N THR A 138 -4.91 -21.69 -3.94
CA THR A 138 -4.07 -22.70 -4.56
C THR A 138 -2.79 -22.10 -5.08
N THR A 139 -1.79 -22.94 -5.30
CA THR A 139 -0.57 -22.53 -6.02
C THR A 139 -0.74 -22.77 -7.50
N LEU A 140 0.08 -22.09 -8.31
CA LEU A 140 -0.08 -22.12 -9.75
C LEU A 140 0.24 -23.49 -10.33
N ASN A 141 1.22 -24.18 -9.76
CA ASN A 141 1.62 -25.50 -10.26
C ASN A 141 0.80 -26.66 -9.67
N ASN A 142 -0.31 -26.35 -9.02
CA ASN A 142 -1.23 -27.35 -8.48
C ASN A 142 -2.41 -27.50 -9.45
N ARG A 143 -2.98 -28.70 -9.53
CA ARG A 143 -4.13 -28.96 -10.42
C ARG A 143 -5.35 -28.07 -10.08
N HIS A 144 -5.45 -27.63 -8.84
CA HIS A 144 -6.54 -26.74 -8.43
C HIS A 144 -6.40 -25.32 -8.98
N SER A 145 -5.30 -24.99 -9.67
CA SER A 145 -5.16 -23.69 -10.31
C SER A 145 -6.07 -23.54 -11.53
N ASN A 146 -6.57 -24.64 -12.05
CA ASN A 146 -7.50 -24.63 -13.16
C ASN A 146 -8.75 -23.81 -12.79
N ASP A 147 -9.20 -22.97 -13.69
CA ASP A 147 -10.38 -22.12 -13.52
C ASP A 147 -10.25 -21.06 -12.41
N THR A 148 -9.06 -20.53 -12.18
CA THR A 148 -8.85 -19.48 -11.19
C THR A 148 -9.16 -18.08 -11.71
N PHE A 149 -9.92 -17.97 -12.78
CA PHE A 149 -10.36 -16.67 -13.31
C PHE A 149 -11.61 -16.13 -12.60
N HIS A 150 -12.20 -16.87 -11.69
CA HIS A 150 -13.39 -16.43 -10.97
C HIS A 150 -13.04 -15.32 -9.98
N ASP A 151 -13.80 -14.24 -9.97
CA ASP A 151 -13.54 -13.09 -9.12
C ASP A 151 -13.82 -13.37 -7.65
N ARG A 152 -14.85 -14.15 -7.38
CA ARG A 152 -15.30 -14.39 -6.00
C ARG A 152 -15.48 -15.87 -5.76
N THR A 153 -14.72 -16.37 -4.80
CA THR A 153 -14.87 -17.74 -4.29
C THR A 153 -14.69 -17.71 -2.78
N PRO A 154 -15.17 -18.71 -2.07
CA PRO A 154 -14.95 -18.75 -0.62
C PRO A 154 -13.52 -19.10 -0.23
N TYR A 155 -12.67 -19.43 -1.19
CA TYR A 155 -11.29 -19.82 -0.94
C TYR A 155 -10.30 -18.66 -1.03
N ARG A 156 -10.75 -17.48 -1.43
CA ARG A 156 -9.85 -16.36 -1.60
C ARG A 156 -9.44 -15.79 -0.24
N THR A 157 -8.16 -15.43 -0.14
CA THR A 157 -7.60 -14.80 1.06
C THR A 157 -6.72 -13.63 0.67
N LEU A 158 -6.61 -12.67 1.56
CA LEU A 158 -5.69 -11.55 1.39
C LEU A 158 -4.30 -11.99 1.83
N LEU A 159 -3.37 -11.99 0.88
CA LEU A 159 -1.97 -12.31 1.13
C LEU A 159 -1.18 -11.04 1.32
N MET A 160 -0.18 -11.09 2.20
CA MET A 160 0.66 -9.94 2.52
C MET A 160 2.10 -10.39 2.66
N ASN A 161 3.00 -9.73 1.95
CA ASN A 161 4.43 -10.02 2.03
C ASN A 161 5.21 -8.72 1.87
N GLU A 162 6.49 -8.74 2.25
CA GLU A 162 7.34 -7.57 1.98
C GLU A 162 7.47 -7.38 0.48
N LEU A 163 7.56 -6.12 0.06
CA LEU A 163 7.60 -5.78 -1.35
C LEU A 163 8.78 -6.46 -2.04
N GLY A 164 8.51 -7.10 -3.17
CA GLY A 164 9.50 -7.81 -3.95
C GLY A 164 9.60 -9.29 -3.64
N ILE A 165 9.00 -9.76 -2.55
CA ILE A 165 9.03 -11.18 -2.20
C ILE A 165 7.75 -11.82 -2.75
N PRO A 166 7.85 -12.80 -3.65
CA PRO A 166 6.65 -13.42 -4.22
C PRO A 166 5.85 -14.17 -3.16
N PHE A 167 4.58 -14.44 -3.47
CA PHE A 167 3.67 -15.08 -2.51
C PHE A 167 3.91 -16.59 -2.49
N HIS A 168 4.92 -17.03 -1.74
CA HIS A 168 5.26 -18.43 -1.56
C HIS A 168 4.37 -19.05 -0.46
N LEU A 169 4.58 -20.35 -0.18
CA LEU A 169 3.71 -21.05 0.79
C LEU A 169 3.82 -20.50 2.22
N GLY A 170 4.91 -19.83 2.56
CA GLY A 170 5.07 -19.22 3.88
C GLY A 170 4.49 -17.82 4.01
N THR A 171 3.81 -17.32 2.99
CA THR A 171 3.26 -15.97 3.00
C THR A 171 2.09 -15.87 3.98
N LYS A 172 2.03 -14.75 4.70
CA LYS A 172 0.96 -14.50 5.65
C LYS A 172 -0.38 -14.34 4.92
N GLN A 173 -1.38 -15.06 5.38
CA GLN A 173 -2.76 -14.88 4.95
C GLN A 173 -3.48 -14.07 6.04
N VAL A 174 -3.86 -12.84 5.69
CA VAL A 174 -4.38 -11.90 6.67
C VAL A 174 -5.83 -12.23 7.04
N CYS A 175 -6.63 -12.53 6.03
CA CYS A 175 -8.08 -12.71 6.22
C CYS A 175 -8.66 -13.41 5.00
N ILE A 176 -9.89 -13.89 5.15
CA ILE A 176 -10.65 -14.40 4.01
C ILE A 176 -11.29 -13.21 3.32
N ALA A 177 -11.04 -13.05 2.03
CA ALA A 177 -11.55 -11.91 1.28
C ALA A 177 -11.48 -12.14 -0.21
N TRP A 178 -12.48 -11.66 -0.94
CA TRP A 178 -12.41 -11.54 -2.39
C TRP A 178 -12.42 -10.07 -2.83
N SER A 179 -12.47 -9.14 -1.88
CA SER A 179 -12.27 -7.72 -2.13
C SER A 179 -11.65 -7.12 -0.87
N SER A 180 -10.67 -6.23 -1.02
CA SER A 180 -9.96 -5.75 0.16
C SER A 180 -9.35 -4.37 -0.03
N SER A 181 -8.94 -3.79 1.08
CA SER A 181 -8.14 -2.58 1.14
C SER A 181 -7.32 -2.65 2.42
N SER A 182 -6.14 -2.06 2.40
CA SER A 182 -5.26 -2.04 3.58
C SER A 182 -4.52 -0.74 3.65
N CYS A 183 -4.21 -0.30 4.86
CA CYS A 183 -3.36 0.88 5.07
C CYS A 183 -2.80 0.84 6.49
N HIS A 184 -1.72 1.58 6.70
CA HIS A 184 -1.08 1.69 8.01
C HIS A 184 -1.26 3.12 8.51
N ASP A 185 -1.75 3.29 9.72
CA ASP A 185 -2.04 4.63 10.24
C ASP A 185 -0.84 5.28 10.95
N GLY A 186 0.29 4.58 11.00
CA GLY A 186 1.48 5.00 11.73
C GLY A 186 1.73 4.14 12.95
N LYS A 187 0.70 3.54 13.49
CA LYS A 187 0.79 2.67 14.67
C LYS A 187 0.53 1.21 14.35
N ALA A 188 -0.44 0.92 13.47
CA ALA A 188 -0.81 -0.46 13.16
C ALA A 188 -1.47 -0.54 11.78
N TRP A 189 -1.55 -1.76 11.27
CA TRP A 189 -2.23 -2.04 10.00
C TRP A 189 -3.74 -2.11 10.18
N LEU A 190 -4.44 -1.51 9.25
CA LEU A 190 -5.88 -1.67 9.05
C LEU A 190 -6.10 -2.49 7.80
N HIS A 191 -6.92 -3.53 7.89
CA HIS A 191 -7.35 -4.31 6.74
C HIS A 191 -8.86 -4.37 6.68
N VAL A 192 -9.40 -4.14 5.49
CA VAL A 192 -10.81 -4.30 5.21
C VAL A 192 -10.94 -5.54 4.32
N CYS A 193 -11.69 -6.52 4.78
CA CYS A 193 -11.79 -7.83 4.14
C CYS A 193 -13.24 -8.15 3.86
N ILE A 194 -13.60 -8.26 2.58
CA ILE A 194 -14.98 -8.50 2.18
C ILE A 194 -15.09 -9.90 1.61
N THR A 195 -16.00 -10.68 2.16
CA THR A 195 -16.29 -12.02 1.68
C THR A 195 -17.74 -12.37 1.99
N GLY A 196 -18.18 -13.50 1.47
CA GLY A 196 -19.52 -13.97 1.69
C GLY A 196 -20.30 -14.13 0.41
N HIS A 197 -21.58 -14.40 0.54
CA HIS A 197 -22.49 -14.53 -0.60
C HIS A 197 -22.67 -13.18 -1.28
N ASP A 198 -22.79 -13.18 -2.60
CA ASP A 198 -22.92 -11.94 -3.39
C ASP A 198 -24.06 -11.04 -2.88
N GLU A 199 -25.14 -11.63 -2.43
CA GLU A 199 -26.31 -10.88 -1.96
C GLU A 199 -26.26 -10.56 -0.46
N ASN A 200 -25.23 -11.01 0.25
CA ASN A 200 -25.15 -10.76 1.68
C ASN A 200 -23.72 -10.83 2.20
N ALA A 201 -22.83 -10.12 1.52
CA ALA A 201 -21.42 -10.09 1.90
C ALA A 201 -21.22 -9.23 3.16
N THR A 202 -20.12 -9.48 3.84
CA THR A 202 -19.72 -8.74 5.04
C THR A 202 -18.31 -8.20 4.86
N ALA A 203 -18.12 -6.95 5.22
CA ALA A 203 -16.80 -6.34 5.30
C ALA A 203 -16.34 -6.40 6.76
N SER A 204 -15.26 -7.14 7.01
CA SER A 204 -14.64 -7.23 8.31
C SER A 204 -13.54 -6.18 8.41
N ILE A 205 -13.49 -5.47 9.53
CA ILE A 205 -12.48 -4.45 9.79
C ILE A 205 -11.49 -5.02 10.81
N ILE A 206 -10.27 -5.24 10.36
CA ILE A 206 -9.21 -5.82 11.19
C ILE A 206 -8.18 -4.73 11.48
N TYR A 207 -7.90 -4.49 12.74
CA TYR A 207 -6.93 -3.50 13.15
C TYR A 207 -5.97 -4.11 14.16
N ASN A 208 -4.67 -3.92 13.93
CA ASN A 208 -3.62 -4.46 14.78
C ASN A 208 -3.79 -5.98 15.01
N GLY A 209 -4.18 -6.68 13.96
CA GLY A 209 -4.33 -8.13 13.98
C GLY A 209 -5.62 -8.64 14.58
N ARG A 210 -6.56 -7.77 14.95
CA ARG A 210 -7.81 -8.18 15.61
C ARG A 210 -9.03 -7.66 14.86
N LEU A 211 -10.08 -8.46 14.86
CA LEU A 211 -11.38 -8.04 14.32
C LEU A 211 -12.00 -7.02 15.28
N VAL A 212 -12.19 -5.79 14.81
CA VAL A 212 -12.70 -4.71 15.65
C VAL A 212 -14.15 -4.37 15.30
N ASP A 213 -14.49 -4.40 14.01
CA ASP A 213 -15.82 -3.99 13.58
C ASP A 213 -16.17 -4.70 12.28
N SER A 214 -17.40 -4.55 11.84
CA SER A 214 -17.83 -5.10 10.56
C SER A 214 -19.03 -4.32 10.06
N ILE A 215 -19.29 -4.44 8.76
CA ILE A 215 -20.48 -3.86 8.15
C ILE A 215 -20.97 -4.84 7.08
N GLY A 216 -22.27 -5.02 7.00
CA GLY A 216 -22.90 -5.90 6.02
C GLY A 216 -23.31 -5.16 4.76
N SER A 217 -23.61 -5.92 3.73
CA SER A 217 -24.09 -5.39 2.47
C SER A 217 -25.36 -4.55 2.69
N TRP A 218 -25.38 -3.33 2.12
CA TRP A 218 -26.53 -2.43 2.28
C TRP A 218 -27.45 -2.39 1.06
N SER A 219 -26.97 -2.85 -0.09
CA SER A 219 -27.82 -2.93 -1.29
C SER A 219 -27.94 -4.37 -1.83
N LYS A 220 -27.37 -5.32 -1.09
CA LYS A 220 -27.49 -6.75 -1.39
C LYS A 220 -27.04 -7.13 -2.80
N LYS A 221 -25.96 -6.46 -3.29
CA LYS A 221 -25.47 -6.72 -4.64
C LYS A 221 -23.96 -6.49 -4.72
N ILE A 222 -23.21 -7.43 -4.16
CA ILE A 222 -21.75 -7.51 -4.21
C ILE A 222 -21.11 -6.26 -3.61
N LEU A 223 -21.11 -6.21 -2.28
CA LEU A 223 -20.34 -5.20 -1.55
C LEU A 223 -18.87 -5.37 -1.92
N ARG A 224 -18.19 -4.27 -2.27
CA ARG A 224 -16.81 -4.33 -2.74
C ARG A 224 -16.08 -3.05 -2.42
N THR A 225 -14.74 -3.08 -2.43
CA THR A 225 -13.96 -1.93 -2.02
C THR A 225 -12.81 -1.65 -2.99
N GLN A 226 -11.75 -1.03 -2.53
CA GLN A 226 -10.79 -0.33 -3.40
C GLN A 226 -9.83 -1.23 -4.17
N GLU A 227 -9.47 -2.38 -3.63
CA GLU A 227 -8.40 -3.23 -4.19
C GLU A 227 -7.08 -2.45 -4.29
N SER A 228 -6.85 -1.55 -3.36
CA SER A 228 -5.63 -0.76 -3.23
C SER A 228 -5.58 -0.16 -1.83
N GLU A 229 -4.54 0.63 -1.54
CA GLU A 229 -4.42 1.14 -0.17
C GLU A 229 -5.50 2.16 0.16
N CYS A 230 -5.96 2.12 1.39
CA CYS A 230 -6.75 3.18 1.98
C CYS A 230 -5.80 4.28 2.47
N VAL A 231 -6.32 5.34 3.02
CA VAL A 231 -5.49 6.46 3.49
C VAL A 231 -5.92 6.84 4.88
N CYS A 232 -4.93 6.98 5.77
CA CYS A 232 -5.18 7.41 7.15
C CYS A 232 -4.50 8.76 7.39
N ILE A 233 -5.24 9.71 7.95
CA ILE A 233 -4.70 11.02 8.33
C ILE A 233 -5.00 11.24 9.80
N ASN A 234 -3.95 11.38 10.59
CA ASN A 234 -4.06 11.60 12.05
C ASN A 234 -4.94 10.55 12.72
N GLY A 235 -4.83 9.31 12.28
CA GLY A 235 -5.56 8.20 12.86
C GLY A 235 -6.94 7.93 12.28
N THR A 236 -7.45 8.81 11.44
CA THR A 236 -8.73 8.59 10.75
C THR A 236 -8.47 8.02 9.38
N CYS A 237 -8.92 6.80 9.14
CA CYS A 237 -8.72 6.09 7.88
C CYS A 237 -10.01 6.14 7.06
N THR A 238 -9.86 6.39 5.76
CA THR A 238 -11.02 6.46 4.86
C THR A 238 -10.98 5.31 3.87
N VAL A 239 -12.10 4.65 3.70
CA VAL A 239 -12.25 3.54 2.76
C VAL A 239 -13.50 3.77 1.93
N VAL A 240 -13.38 3.62 0.62
CA VAL A 240 -14.51 3.77 -0.29
C VAL A 240 -15.05 2.38 -0.61
N MET A 241 -16.35 2.19 -0.41
CA MET A 241 -17.01 0.92 -0.72
C MET A 241 -18.22 1.17 -1.61
N THR A 242 -18.51 0.20 -2.46
CA THR A 242 -19.65 0.26 -3.37
C THR A 242 -20.46 -1.01 -3.24
N ASP A 243 -21.78 -0.86 -3.26
CA ASP A 243 -22.72 -1.97 -3.24
C ASP A 243 -23.84 -1.63 -4.21
N GLY A 244 -24.10 -2.52 -5.16
CA GLY A 244 -25.09 -2.26 -6.17
C GLY A 244 -24.60 -2.67 -7.54
N SER A 245 -25.34 -2.26 -8.57
CA SER A 245 -25.08 -2.70 -9.93
C SER A 245 -23.66 -2.34 -10.41
N ALA A 246 -23.06 -3.23 -11.17
CA ALA A 246 -21.80 -2.94 -11.87
C ALA A 246 -22.05 -2.28 -13.23
N SER A 247 -23.30 -2.15 -13.65
CA SER A 247 -23.65 -1.61 -14.96
C SER A 247 -24.84 -0.65 -14.88
N GLY A 248 -25.01 -0.03 -13.72
CA GLY A 248 -26.10 0.88 -13.47
C GLY A 248 -25.93 1.54 -12.13
N ARG A 249 -27.01 1.97 -11.53
CA ARG A 249 -26.95 2.62 -10.22
C ARG A 249 -26.32 1.74 -9.18
N ALA A 250 -25.41 2.32 -8.40
CA ALA A 250 -24.80 1.65 -7.27
C ALA A 250 -24.75 2.63 -6.09
N ASP A 251 -24.66 2.09 -4.89
CA ASP A 251 -24.69 2.86 -3.67
C ASP A 251 -23.27 2.85 -3.08
N THR A 252 -22.57 3.95 -3.27
CA THR A 252 -21.20 4.11 -2.80
C THR A 252 -21.21 4.87 -1.49
N LYS A 253 -20.45 4.37 -0.52
CA LYS A 253 -20.30 5.00 0.78
C LYS A 253 -18.83 5.12 1.14
N ILE A 254 -18.50 6.16 1.87
CA ILE A 254 -17.15 6.39 2.38
C ILE A 254 -17.19 6.14 3.88
N LEU A 255 -16.38 5.17 4.32
CA LEU A 255 -16.29 4.81 5.73
C LEU A 255 -15.11 5.53 6.36
N PHE A 256 -15.34 6.11 7.55
CA PHE A 256 -14.31 6.73 8.36
C PHE A 256 -14.06 5.82 9.56
N ILE A 257 -12.82 5.38 9.73
CA ILE A 257 -12.45 4.33 10.66
C ILE A 257 -11.32 4.82 11.55
N GLU A 258 -11.48 4.67 12.87
CA GLU A 258 -10.40 5.00 13.83
C GLU A 258 -10.10 3.77 14.66
N GLU A 259 -8.85 3.32 14.62
CA GLU A 259 -8.38 2.12 15.32
C GLU A 259 -9.30 0.91 15.07
N GLY A 260 -9.75 0.77 13.84
CA GLY A 260 -10.56 -0.35 13.42
C GLY A 260 -12.06 -0.17 13.60
N LYS A 261 -12.50 0.88 14.28
CA LYS A 261 -13.92 1.11 14.52
C LYS A 261 -14.48 2.12 13.51
N ILE A 262 -15.60 1.77 12.89
CA ILE A 262 -16.30 2.67 11.97
C ILE A 262 -16.93 3.78 12.78
N ILE A 263 -16.47 5.02 12.62
CA ILE A 263 -16.97 6.15 13.40
C ILE A 263 -17.97 7.02 12.62
N HIS A 264 -17.94 6.93 11.30
CA HIS A 264 -18.87 7.70 10.47
C HIS A 264 -18.96 7.08 9.09
N ILE A 265 -20.09 7.22 8.45
CA ILE A 265 -20.32 6.77 7.08
C ILE A 265 -20.95 7.90 6.32
N SER A 266 -20.30 8.34 5.23
CA SER A 266 -20.84 9.40 4.37
C SER A 266 -21.28 8.82 3.05
N PRO A 267 -22.42 9.27 2.50
CA PRO A 267 -22.76 8.86 1.15
C PRO A 267 -21.91 9.57 0.11
N LEU A 268 -21.82 9.00 -1.08
CA LEU A 268 -21.19 9.68 -2.20
C LEU A 268 -22.04 10.88 -2.60
N ILE A 269 -21.42 12.05 -2.70
CA ILE A 269 -22.10 13.29 -3.06
C ILE A 269 -21.32 13.94 -4.19
N GLY A 270 -22.01 14.50 -5.17
CA GLY A 270 -21.39 15.19 -6.29
C GLY A 270 -21.85 14.62 -7.61
N THR A 271 -21.02 14.81 -8.64
CA THR A 271 -21.45 14.50 -10.00
C THR A 271 -21.01 13.13 -10.50
N ALA A 272 -20.15 12.42 -9.75
CA ALA A 272 -19.79 11.06 -10.14
C ALA A 272 -21.03 10.17 -10.12
N GLN A 273 -21.20 9.37 -11.16
CA GLN A 273 -22.41 8.56 -11.32
C GLN A 273 -22.18 7.09 -11.02
N HIS A 274 -20.94 6.63 -11.10
CA HIS A 274 -20.58 5.26 -10.74
C HIS A 274 -19.13 5.25 -10.28
N VAL A 275 -18.90 4.72 -9.11
CA VAL A 275 -17.57 4.75 -8.49
C VAL A 275 -17.21 3.36 -8.00
N GLU A 276 -16.12 2.82 -8.51
CA GLU A 276 -15.57 1.53 -8.08
C GLU A 276 -14.06 1.57 -8.03
N GLU A 277 -13.51 0.72 -7.19
CA GLU A 277 -12.07 0.41 -7.19
C GLU A 277 -11.21 1.66 -7.17
N CYS A 278 -11.45 2.51 -6.19
CA CYS A 278 -10.76 3.78 -6.09
C CYS A 278 -9.28 3.60 -5.75
N SER A 279 -8.43 4.43 -6.36
CA SER A 279 -7.02 4.55 -6.01
C SER A 279 -6.85 5.87 -5.29
N CYS A 280 -6.54 5.81 -4.00
CA CYS A 280 -6.61 6.97 -3.11
C CYS A 280 -5.22 7.38 -2.65
N TYR A 281 -5.04 8.66 -2.43
CA TYR A 281 -3.80 9.19 -1.91
C TYR A 281 -4.08 10.35 -0.97
N PRO A 282 -3.19 10.57 -0.01
CA PRO A 282 -3.39 11.72 0.87
C PRO A 282 -3.20 13.01 0.10
N ARG A 283 -4.14 13.91 0.25
CA ARG A 283 -4.10 15.24 -0.33
C ARG A 283 -4.43 16.18 0.82
N TYR A 284 -3.44 16.31 1.70
CA TYR A 284 -3.60 16.99 2.98
C TYR A 284 -4.34 18.32 2.83
N PRO A 285 -5.35 18.63 3.66
CA PRO A 285 -5.75 17.89 4.88
C PRO A 285 -6.77 16.77 4.68
N GLY A 286 -7.04 16.36 3.46
CA GLY A 286 -7.98 15.29 3.16
C GLY A 286 -7.39 14.21 2.29
N VAL A 287 -8.27 13.48 1.61
CA VAL A 287 -7.93 12.34 0.78
C VAL A 287 -8.55 12.55 -0.60
N ARG A 288 -7.80 12.20 -1.63
CA ARG A 288 -8.30 12.27 -3.02
C ARG A 288 -8.22 10.88 -3.63
N CYS A 289 -9.29 10.48 -4.30
CA CYS A 289 -9.37 9.18 -4.94
C CYS A 289 -9.69 9.35 -6.41
N ILE A 290 -9.02 8.55 -7.25
CA ILE A 290 -9.31 8.45 -8.68
C ILE A 290 -9.84 7.03 -8.89
N CYS A 291 -11.00 6.89 -9.50
CA CYS A 291 -11.75 5.65 -9.45
C CYS A 291 -12.09 5.14 -10.85
N ARG A 292 -12.94 4.14 -10.88
CA ARG A 292 -13.41 3.49 -12.11
C ARG A 292 -14.92 3.71 -12.22
N ASP A 293 -15.35 4.25 -13.34
CA ASP A 293 -16.77 4.29 -13.67
C ASP A 293 -17.03 3.05 -14.52
N ASN A 294 -17.73 2.09 -13.96
CA ASN A 294 -17.98 0.83 -14.66
C ASN A 294 -19.27 0.85 -15.47
N TRP A 295 -19.89 2.01 -15.57
CA TRP A 295 -21.21 2.15 -16.21
C TRP A 295 -21.14 2.89 -17.54
N LYS A 296 -20.64 4.15 -17.54
CA LYS A 296 -20.73 5.00 -18.72
C LYS A 296 -19.45 5.70 -19.13
N GLY A 297 -18.62 6.10 -18.17
CA GLY A 297 -17.53 7.02 -18.45
C GLY A 297 -16.22 6.31 -18.67
N SER A 298 -15.47 6.71 -19.71
CA SER A 298 -14.07 6.35 -19.84
C SER A 298 -13.16 7.37 -19.15
N ASN A 299 -13.73 8.53 -18.77
CA ASN A 299 -13.06 9.46 -17.87
C ASN A 299 -13.27 8.98 -16.42
N ARG A 300 -12.22 9.12 -15.62
CA ARG A 300 -12.26 8.54 -14.27
C ARG A 300 -12.93 9.47 -13.27
N PRO A 301 -13.79 8.93 -12.40
CA PRO A 301 -14.34 9.73 -11.29
C PRO A 301 -13.25 10.15 -10.32
N VAL A 302 -13.46 11.30 -9.69
CA VAL A 302 -12.65 11.83 -8.60
C VAL A 302 -13.54 11.93 -7.37
N VAL A 303 -13.05 11.45 -6.24
CA VAL A 303 -13.73 11.61 -4.96
C VAL A 303 -12.79 12.33 -4.01
N ASP A 304 -13.21 13.50 -3.52
CA ASP A 304 -12.47 14.26 -2.53
C ASP A 304 -13.15 14.09 -1.17
N ILE A 305 -12.36 13.68 -0.19
CA ILE A 305 -12.86 13.33 1.13
C ILE A 305 -12.24 14.28 2.16
N ASN A 306 -13.09 14.93 2.94
CA ASN A 306 -12.64 15.78 4.03
C ASN A 306 -12.72 14.97 5.32
N VAL A 307 -11.55 14.69 5.92
CA VAL A 307 -11.51 13.82 7.10
C VAL A 307 -11.92 14.53 8.37
N LYS A 308 -12.04 15.86 8.36
CA LYS A 308 -12.44 16.63 9.56
C LYS A 308 -13.94 16.70 9.73
N ASP A 309 -14.67 17.02 8.64
CA ASP A 309 -16.11 17.17 8.72
C ASP A 309 -16.87 16.06 7.96
N TYR A 310 -16.13 15.10 7.38
CA TYR A 310 -16.69 13.94 6.67
C TYR A 310 -17.45 14.30 5.40
N SER A 311 -17.23 15.50 4.86
CA SER A 311 -17.88 15.92 3.63
C SER A 311 -17.21 15.30 2.41
N ILE A 312 -18.00 15.05 1.38
CA ILE A 312 -17.56 14.38 0.16
C ILE A 312 -17.91 15.27 -1.03
N ILE A 313 -16.97 15.39 -1.96
CA ILE A 313 -17.21 16.05 -3.26
C ILE A 313 -16.76 15.08 -4.33
N SER A 314 -17.56 14.90 -5.37
CA SER A 314 -17.15 14.04 -6.48
C SER A 314 -17.33 14.75 -7.81
N SER A 315 -16.50 14.35 -8.76
CA SER A 315 -16.47 14.92 -10.11
C SER A 315 -15.78 13.90 -11.02
N TYR A 316 -15.25 14.37 -12.15
CA TYR A 316 -14.49 13.54 -13.07
C TYR A 316 -13.17 14.22 -13.41
N VAL A 317 -12.17 13.44 -13.79
CA VAL A 317 -10.90 13.98 -14.29
C VAL A 317 -11.17 14.79 -15.54
N CYS A 318 -10.57 15.99 -15.60
CA CYS A 318 -10.82 16.93 -16.70
C CYS A 318 -10.10 16.55 -17.99
N SER A 319 -8.98 15.88 -17.89
CA SER A 319 -8.16 15.53 -19.05
C SER A 319 -8.98 14.82 -20.14
N GLY A 320 -8.83 15.29 -21.38
CA GLY A 320 -9.43 14.64 -22.53
C GLY A 320 -8.71 13.37 -22.95
N LEU A 321 -7.50 13.15 -22.44
CA LEU A 321 -6.83 11.86 -22.55
C LEU A 321 -7.30 11.04 -21.37
N VAL A 322 -8.30 10.21 -21.62
CA VAL A 322 -8.98 9.50 -20.54
C VAL A 322 -8.21 8.26 -20.12
N GLY A 323 -8.42 7.82 -18.89
CA GLY A 323 -7.57 6.79 -18.28
C GLY A 323 -8.15 5.39 -18.26
N ASP A 324 -9.41 5.22 -18.57
CA ASP A 324 -10.03 3.90 -18.45
C ASP A 324 -9.83 3.06 -19.71
N THR A 325 -10.12 1.78 -19.61
CA THR A 325 -10.07 0.81 -20.68
C THR A 325 -11.29 -0.10 -20.55
N PRO A 326 -12.15 -0.24 -21.54
CA PRO A 326 -12.04 0.29 -22.91
C PRO A 326 -12.29 1.80 -23.01
N ARG A 327 -11.83 2.38 -24.10
CA ARG A 327 -12.02 3.79 -24.41
C ARG A 327 -11.95 3.98 -25.94
N ILE A 328 -12.40 5.12 -26.41
CA ILE A 328 -12.25 5.45 -27.83
C ILE A 328 -10.89 6.13 -28.06
N ASP A 329 -10.55 6.40 -29.30
CA ASP A 329 -9.27 6.98 -29.64
C ASP A 329 -9.10 8.37 -29.04
N ASP A 330 -7.86 8.77 -28.80
CA ASP A 330 -7.57 10.05 -28.13
C ASP A 330 -8.06 11.26 -28.90
N LYS A 331 -8.05 11.19 -30.23
CA LYS A 331 -8.50 12.28 -31.06
C LYS A 331 -9.98 12.60 -30.83
N SER A 332 -10.78 11.56 -30.64
CA SER A 332 -12.23 11.70 -30.49
C SER A 332 -12.69 11.77 -29.05
N SER A 333 -11.88 11.33 -28.09
CA SER A 333 -12.31 11.26 -26.70
C SER A 333 -12.42 12.66 -26.09
N SER A 334 -13.21 12.77 -25.04
CA SER A 334 -13.45 14.04 -24.37
C SER A 334 -13.74 13.81 -22.88
N SER A 335 -13.61 14.88 -22.12
CA SER A 335 -14.07 14.92 -20.73
C SER A 335 -14.39 16.36 -20.36
N ASN A 336 -15.38 16.54 -19.49
CA ASN A 336 -15.82 17.88 -19.09
C ASN A 336 -15.66 18.15 -17.60
N CYS A 337 -14.96 17.31 -16.87
CA CYS A 337 -14.74 17.42 -15.43
C CYS A 337 -15.97 17.09 -14.56
N LEU A 338 -17.17 17.08 -15.08
CA LEU A 338 -18.36 16.99 -14.25
C LEU A 338 -19.22 15.76 -14.49
N ASN A 339 -19.17 15.19 -15.68
CA ASN A 339 -20.06 14.08 -16.02
C ASN A 339 -19.29 12.96 -16.69
N PRO A 340 -19.82 11.73 -16.64
CA PRO A 340 -19.23 10.68 -17.48
C PRO A 340 -19.36 11.05 -18.94
N ASN A 341 -18.35 10.70 -19.73
CA ASN A 341 -18.33 11.10 -21.14
C ASN A 341 -19.19 10.22 -22.05
N ASN A 342 -19.73 9.14 -21.53
CA ASN A 342 -20.59 8.22 -22.30
C ASN A 342 -19.87 7.61 -23.52
N GLU A 343 -18.56 7.41 -23.42
CA GLU A 343 -17.73 6.95 -24.54
C GLU A 343 -17.33 5.49 -24.42
N LYS A 344 -17.93 4.76 -23.50
CA LYS A 344 -17.70 3.32 -23.39
C LYS A 344 -18.94 2.64 -22.85
N GLY A 345 -18.97 1.31 -22.97
CA GLY A 345 -20.02 0.50 -22.38
C GLY A 345 -19.66 0.08 -20.96
N GLU A 346 -20.39 -0.88 -20.45
CA GLU A 346 -20.36 -1.35 -19.08
C GLU A 346 -19.11 -2.19 -18.78
N HIS A 347 -17.98 -1.53 -18.60
CA HIS A 347 -16.71 -2.20 -18.33
C HIS A 347 -15.69 -1.15 -17.88
N GLY A 348 -14.51 -1.61 -17.49
CA GLY A 348 -13.45 -0.71 -17.08
C GLY A 348 -12.25 -1.47 -16.54
N VAL A 349 -11.30 -0.70 -16.01
CA VAL A 349 -10.14 -1.25 -15.33
C VAL A 349 -9.77 -0.30 -14.20
N LYS A 350 -9.32 -0.86 -13.08
CA LYS A 350 -8.79 -0.03 -12.00
C LYS A 350 -7.53 0.69 -12.48
N GLY A 351 -7.43 1.98 -12.19
CA GLY A 351 -6.28 2.80 -12.56
C GLY A 351 -6.07 3.96 -11.60
N TRP A 352 -5.11 4.83 -11.93
CA TRP A 352 -4.72 5.92 -11.05
C TRP A 352 -4.40 7.17 -11.85
N ALA A 353 -4.54 8.21 -11.20
CA ALA A 353 -4.09 9.49 -11.72
C ALA A 353 -3.79 10.40 -10.54
N UNK A 354 -2.51 11.51 -10.36
CA UNK A 354 -2.17 12.16 -9.34
C UNK A 354 -2.16 13.47 -9.77
N ASP A 355 -2.75 14.38 -9.14
CA ASP A 355 -2.74 15.79 -9.53
C ASP A 355 -1.37 16.41 -9.24
N ASP A 356 -1.03 17.44 -10.00
CA ASP A 356 0.23 18.17 -9.86
C ASP A 356 -0.06 19.62 -10.20
N GLY A 357 -0.57 20.37 -9.23
CA GLY A 357 -1.08 21.71 -9.48
C GLY A 357 -2.26 21.67 -10.44
N LYS A 358 -2.16 22.36 -11.56
CA LYS A 358 -3.19 22.35 -12.61
C LYS A 358 -3.05 21.16 -13.56
N ASP A 359 -1.94 20.46 -13.49
CA ASP A 359 -1.64 19.33 -14.38
C ASP A 359 -2.03 18.02 -13.71
N ILE A 360 -2.01 16.95 -14.47
CA ILE A 360 -2.27 15.62 -13.94
C ILE A 360 -1.26 14.63 -14.47
N TRP A 361 -0.73 13.80 -13.58
CA TRP A 361 0.01 12.59 -13.94
C TRP A 361 -0.96 11.44 -14.00
N MET A 362 -0.87 10.60 -15.01
CA MET A 362 -1.75 9.45 -15.09
C MET A 362 -1.06 8.26 -15.75
N GLY A 363 -1.59 7.07 -15.42
CA GLY A 363 -1.23 5.84 -16.08
C GLY A 363 -2.45 5.22 -16.72
N ARG A 364 -2.23 4.46 -17.79
CA ARG A 364 -3.33 3.75 -18.46
C ARG A 364 -2.76 2.67 -19.36
N THR A 365 -3.62 1.75 -19.78
CA THR A 365 -3.22 0.76 -20.79
C THR A 365 -2.90 1.46 -22.10
N ILE A 366 -1.97 0.91 -22.86
CA ILE A 366 -1.69 1.45 -24.20
C ILE A 366 -2.78 1.01 -25.17
N ASN A 367 -3.21 -0.25 -25.07
CA ASN A 367 -4.33 -0.73 -25.88
C ASN A 367 -5.61 -0.07 -25.41
N GLU A 368 -6.43 0.40 -26.36
CA GLU A 368 -7.64 1.13 -26.02
C GLU A 368 -8.81 0.22 -25.66
N SER A 369 -8.72 -1.07 -25.99
CA SER A 369 -9.83 -2.00 -25.80
C SER A 369 -9.57 -3.08 -24.76
N LEU A 370 -8.31 -3.49 -24.61
CA LEU A 370 -7.94 -4.61 -23.77
C LEU A 370 -6.84 -4.20 -22.79
N ARG A 371 -6.63 -5.02 -21.78
CA ARG A 371 -5.60 -4.77 -20.74
C ARG A 371 -4.24 -5.21 -21.26
N TYR A 372 -3.71 -4.48 -22.24
CA TYR A 372 -2.40 -4.71 -22.84
C TYR A 372 -1.60 -3.43 -22.83
N GLY A 373 -0.35 -3.54 -22.43
CA GLY A 373 0.54 -2.40 -22.35
C GLY A 373 0.23 -1.49 -21.19
N TYR A 374 1.15 -0.63 -20.88
CA TYR A 374 0.95 0.38 -19.84
C TYR A 374 1.87 1.56 -20.12
N GLU A 375 1.34 2.77 -19.97
CA GLU A 375 2.07 4.01 -20.17
C GLU A 375 1.73 5.00 -19.08
N THR A 376 2.67 5.90 -18.82
CA THR A 376 2.43 7.04 -17.94
C THR A 376 2.78 8.31 -18.68
N PHE A 377 2.11 9.41 -18.35
CA PHE A 377 2.42 10.71 -18.91
C PHE A 377 1.78 11.78 -18.04
N LYS A 378 2.19 13.02 -18.30
CA LYS A 378 1.62 14.20 -17.69
C LYS A 378 0.74 14.91 -18.72
N VAL A 379 -0.42 15.40 -18.32
CA VAL A 379 -1.28 16.21 -19.18
C VAL A 379 -1.28 17.62 -18.62
N ILE A 380 -0.82 18.57 -19.43
CA ILE A 380 -0.77 19.98 -19.04
C ILE A 380 -2.20 20.50 -18.88
N GLU A 381 -2.47 21.10 -17.72
CA GLU A 381 -3.80 21.55 -17.32
C GLU A 381 -4.84 20.44 -17.29
N GLY A 382 -4.39 19.18 -17.20
CA GLY A 382 -5.28 18.03 -17.21
C GLY A 382 -6.13 17.90 -15.98
N TRP A 383 -5.75 18.56 -14.89
CA TRP A 383 -6.54 18.59 -13.67
C TRP A 383 -7.59 19.72 -13.70
N SER A 384 -7.28 20.84 -14.34
CA SER A 384 -8.06 22.06 -14.19
C SER A 384 -8.88 22.45 -15.43
N LYS A 385 -8.48 22.00 -16.62
CA LYS A 385 -9.11 22.46 -17.85
C LYS A 385 -9.81 21.32 -18.56
N SER A 386 -11.07 21.51 -18.81
CA SER A 386 -11.92 20.55 -19.51
C SER A 386 -11.32 20.16 -20.86
N ASN A 387 -11.24 18.86 -21.09
CA ASN A 387 -10.81 18.29 -22.37
C ASN A 387 -9.39 18.63 -22.79
N SER A 388 -8.51 18.90 -21.83
CA SER A 388 -7.10 19.19 -22.15
C SER A 388 -6.42 17.92 -22.63
N LYS A 389 -5.51 18.07 -23.63
CA LYS A 389 -4.87 16.91 -24.25
C LYS A 389 -3.37 17.05 -24.50
N LEU A 390 -2.74 18.10 -23.96
CA LEU A 390 -1.31 18.27 -24.19
C LEU A 390 -0.52 17.32 -23.29
N GLN A 391 0.03 16.28 -23.89
CA GLN A 391 0.74 15.21 -23.22
C GLN A 391 2.25 15.50 -23.22
N ILE A 392 2.89 15.35 -22.06
CA ILE A 392 4.35 15.44 -21.96
C ILE A 392 4.89 14.31 -21.10
N ASN A 393 6.18 14.07 -21.21
CA ASN A 393 6.92 13.10 -20.38
C ASN A 393 6.33 11.72 -20.40
N ARG A 394 5.99 11.25 -21.59
CA ARG A 394 5.41 9.90 -21.73
C ARG A 394 6.49 8.84 -21.54
N GLN A 395 6.16 7.82 -20.76
CA GLN A 395 6.99 6.64 -20.57
C GLN A 395 6.18 5.39 -20.88
N VAL A 396 6.80 4.43 -21.54
CA VAL A 396 6.23 3.10 -21.69
C VAL A 396 6.73 2.26 -20.51
N ILE A 397 5.79 1.69 -19.78
CA ILE A 397 6.08 0.79 -18.66
C ILE A 397 6.02 -0.66 -19.13
N VAL A 398 4.99 -0.99 -19.89
CA VAL A 398 4.79 -2.31 -20.49
C VAL A 398 4.44 -2.10 -21.95
N GLU A 399 5.15 -2.77 -22.84
CA GLU A 399 4.89 -2.66 -24.28
C GLU A 399 3.47 -3.08 -24.62
N LYS A 400 2.90 -2.51 -25.69
CA LYS A 400 1.52 -2.74 -26.11
C LYS A 400 1.19 -4.21 -26.38
N SER A 401 2.17 -4.99 -26.77
CA SER A 401 1.98 -6.41 -27.06
C SER A 401 1.93 -7.30 -25.82
N ASN A 402 2.26 -6.77 -24.66
CA ASN A 402 2.35 -7.53 -23.42
C ASN A 402 1.18 -7.20 -22.48
N ARG A 403 0.77 -8.20 -21.70
CA ARG A 403 -0.40 -8.06 -20.83
C ARG A 403 -0.12 -7.15 -19.64
N SER A 404 -1.11 -6.41 -19.25
CA SER A 404 -1.14 -5.61 -18.04
C SER A 404 -2.45 -5.93 -17.29
N GLY A 405 -2.96 -4.98 -16.52
CA GLY A 405 -4.17 -5.21 -15.75
C GLY A 405 -4.52 -4.02 -14.89
N TYR A 406 -4.89 -4.28 -13.66
CA TYR A 406 -5.19 -3.25 -12.69
C TYR A 406 -3.93 -2.46 -12.37
N SER A 407 -4.11 -1.21 -11.99
CA SER A 407 -3.03 -0.40 -11.45
C SER A 407 -3.60 0.48 -10.35
N GLY A 408 -2.74 0.96 -9.49
CA GLY A 408 -3.15 1.81 -8.40
C GLY A 408 -1.98 2.59 -7.86
N ILE A 409 -2.28 3.55 -6.98
CA ILE A 409 -1.31 4.46 -6.42
C ILE A 409 -1.05 4.09 -4.96
N PHE A 410 0.15 4.37 -4.48
CA PHE A 410 0.43 4.39 -3.06
C PHE A 410 1.44 5.51 -2.80
N SER A 411 1.48 5.96 -1.56
CA SER A 411 2.29 7.12 -1.19
C SER A 411 3.35 6.71 -0.19
N VAL A 412 4.52 7.33 -0.30
CA VAL A 412 5.64 7.06 0.59
C VAL A 412 6.12 8.39 1.14
N GLU A 413 6.25 8.45 2.45
CA GLU A 413 6.73 9.67 3.10
C GLU A 413 8.25 9.67 3.13
N SER A 414 8.85 10.73 2.60
CA SER A 414 10.28 10.96 2.75
C SER A 414 10.51 12.08 3.78
N LYS A 415 11.76 12.45 3.99
CA LYS A 415 12.08 13.48 5.01
C LYS A 415 11.45 14.83 4.71
N SER A 416 11.31 15.19 3.43
CA SER A 416 10.87 16.53 3.06
C SER A 416 9.60 16.57 2.23
N CYS A 417 9.15 15.45 1.69
CA CYS A 417 8.00 15.45 0.77
C CYS A 417 7.32 14.09 0.76
N ILE A 418 6.13 14.06 0.16
CA ILE A 418 5.36 12.82 -0.04
C ILE A 418 5.55 12.38 -1.47
N ASN A 419 6.17 11.22 -1.67
CA ASN A 419 6.35 10.68 -3.01
C ASN A 419 5.17 9.82 -3.41
N ARG A 420 4.91 9.78 -4.72
CA ARG A 420 3.82 8.96 -5.27
C ARG A 420 4.43 7.83 -6.07
N CYS A 421 3.90 6.65 -5.82
CA CYS A 421 4.33 5.43 -6.50
C CYS A 421 3.10 4.75 -7.06
N PHE A 422 3.31 3.86 -8.03
CA PHE A 422 2.21 3.06 -8.54
C PHE A 422 2.68 1.65 -8.82
N TYR A 423 1.73 0.74 -8.86
CA TYR A 423 1.96 -0.64 -9.25
C TYR A 423 1.14 -0.96 -10.49
N VAL A 424 1.58 -1.94 -11.25
CA VAL A 424 0.83 -2.48 -12.38
C VAL A 424 0.73 -3.99 -12.21
N GLU A 425 -0.49 -4.48 -12.25
CA GLU A 425 -0.78 -5.91 -12.26
C GLU A 425 -0.47 -6.47 -13.64
N LEU A 426 0.35 -7.50 -13.70
CA LEU A 426 0.72 -8.13 -14.97
C LEU A 426 -0.01 -9.47 -15.03
N ILE A 427 -1.21 -9.46 -15.61
CA ILE A 427 -2.08 -10.64 -15.64
C ILE A 427 -1.59 -11.61 -16.69
N ARG A 428 -1.55 -12.88 -16.36
CA ARG A 428 -1.22 -13.96 -17.32
C ARG A 428 -2.30 -15.04 -17.24
N GLY A 429 -2.44 -15.76 -18.34
CA GLY A 429 -3.34 -16.90 -18.42
C GLY A 429 -4.65 -16.58 -19.10
N ARG A 430 -5.69 -17.30 -18.67
CA ARG A 430 -7.00 -17.17 -19.31
C ARG A 430 -7.58 -15.76 -19.03
N LYS A 431 -8.37 -15.16 -19.94
CA LYS A 431 -8.93 -15.81 -21.15
C LYS A 431 -8.12 -15.50 -22.40
N GLN A 432 -7.13 -14.61 -22.28
CA GLN A 432 -6.38 -14.15 -23.45
C GLN A 432 -5.25 -15.11 -23.83
N GLU A 433 -4.80 -15.93 -22.91
CA GLU A 433 -3.74 -16.91 -23.18
C GLU A 433 -4.31 -18.31 -22.97
N THR A 434 -4.49 -19.04 -24.06
CA THR A 434 -5.22 -20.32 -24.06
C THR A 434 -4.34 -21.52 -23.78
N ALA A 435 -3.02 -21.36 -23.69
CA ALA A 435 -2.10 -22.45 -23.41
C ALA A 435 -2.24 -22.99 -21.99
N VAL A 436 -2.81 -22.22 -21.08
CA VAL A 436 -2.99 -22.61 -19.68
C VAL A 436 -4.45 -22.43 -19.27
N TRP A 437 -4.84 -23.07 -18.17
CA TRP A 437 -6.21 -23.02 -17.67
C TRP A 437 -6.38 -22.12 -16.44
N TRP A 438 -5.31 -21.52 -15.96
CA TRP A 438 -5.31 -20.65 -14.78
C TRP A 438 -5.21 -19.20 -15.20
N THR A 439 -5.53 -18.32 -14.23
CA THR A 439 -5.29 -16.88 -14.33
C THR A 439 -4.55 -16.45 -13.07
N SER A 440 -3.43 -15.77 -13.24
CA SER A 440 -2.67 -15.23 -12.12
C SER A 440 -1.93 -13.99 -12.57
N ASN A 441 -1.12 -13.41 -11.68
CA ASN A 441 -0.42 -12.18 -12.01
C ASN A 441 0.94 -12.12 -11.33
N SER A 442 1.82 -11.30 -11.91
CA SER A 442 2.96 -10.73 -11.22
C SER A 442 2.73 -9.22 -11.11
N ILE A 443 3.69 -8.49 -10.57
CA ILE A 443 3.54 -7.07 -10.30
C ILE A 443 4.84 -6.34 -10.62
N VAL A 444 4.71 -5.11 -11.12
CA VAL A 444 5.84 -4.19 -11.26
C VAL A 444 5.46 -2.90 -10.56
N VAL A 445 6.44 -2.28 -9.90
CA VAL A 445 6.22 -1.09 -9.09
C VAL A 445 7.20 0.00 -9.52
N PHE A 446 6.68 1.21 -9.68
CA PHE A 446 7.45 2.40 -10.05
C PHE A 446 7.19 3.51 -9.06
N CYS A 447 8.20 4.32 -8.81
CA CYS A 447 8.04 5.49 -7.94
C CYS A 447 8.45 6.75 -8.64
N GLY A 448 7.81 7.85 -8.30
CA GLY A 448 8.12 9.15 -8.85
C GLY A 448 9.56 9.57 -8.57
N THR A 449 10.14 10.28 -9.51
CA THR A 449 11.50 10.80 -9.36
C THR A 449 11.57 12.20 -9.93
N SER A 450 12.44 13.03 -9.35
CA SER A 450 12.77 14.35 -9.88
C SER A 450 14.06 14.34 -10.70
N GLY A 451 14.73 13.19 -10.75
CA GLY A 451 15.95 13.02 -11.50
C GLY A 451 15.70 12.40 -12.86
N THR A 452 16.77 11.83 -13.41
CA THR A 452 16.69 11.12 -14.68
C THR A 452 16.14 9.70 -14.46
N TYR A 453 15.49 9.19 -15.48
CA TYR A 453 14.97 7.83 -15.50
C TYR A 453 15.25 7.24 -16.87
N GLY A 454 15.51 5.93 -16.90
CA GLY A 454 15.81 5.25 -18.14
C GLY A 454 14.57 4.92 -18.94
N THR A 455 14.78 4.51 -20.19
CA THR A 455 13.72 3.92 -21.00
C THR A 455 13.82 2.39 -20.91
N GLY A 456 12.70 1.73 -21.11
CA GLY A 456 12.68 0.27 -21.04
C GLY A 456 11.27 -0.25 -21.15
N SER A 457 11.14 -1.50 -20.84
CA SER A 457 9.84 -2.16 -20.75
C SER A 457 9.92 -3.27 -19.70
N TRP A 458 8.89 -3.35 -18.90
CA TRP A 458 8.89 -4.26 -17.75
C TRP A 458 7.67 -5.17 -17.75
N PRO A 459 7.53 -6.03 -18.79
CA PRO A 459 6.42 -6.98 -18.83
C PRO A 459 6.64 -8.13 -17.86
N ASP A 460 5.66 -9.01 -17.74
CA ASP A 460 5.80 -10.19 -16.91
C ASP A 460 7.00 -11.04 -17.33
N GLY A 461 7.14 -11.27 -18.62
CA GLY A 461 8.32 -11.93 -19.16
C GLY A 461 8.32 -13.45 -19.11
N ALA A 462 7.38 -14.08 -18.42
CA ALA A 462 7.32 -15.54 -18.39
C ALA A 462 6.89 -16.08 -19.75
N ASP A 463 7.48 -17.21 -20.14
CA ASP A 463 7.04 -17.93 -21.35
C ASP A 463 5.88 -18.83 -20.98
N ILE A 464 4.68 -18.45 -21.45
CA ILE A 464 3.46 -19.14 -21.06
C ILE A 464 3.48 -20.62 -21.48
N ASN A 465 4.20 -20.94 -22.55
CA ASN A 465 4.28 -22.31 -23.03
C ASN A 465 5.13 -23.22 -22.15
N LEU A 466 5.92 -22.63 -21.26
CA LEU A 466 6.75 -23.38 -20.31
C LEU A 466 6.12 -23.47 -18.93
N MET A 467 4.97 -22.87 -18.75
CA MET A 467 4.30 -22.85 -17.44
C MET A 467 3.43 -24.10 -17.25
N PRO A 468 3.20 -24.53 -16.00
CA PRO A 468 2.24 -25.62 -15.76
C PRO A 468 0.86 -25.27 -16.31
N VAL A 469 0.18 -26.28 -16.84
CA VAL A 469 -1.14 -26.11 -17.45
C VAL A 469 -2.24 -26.17 -16.41
#